data_790b2d30bcd2772f9aba9388458f23ff
#
_entry.id   790b2d30bcd2772f9aba9388458f23ff
#
_cell.length_a   1.000
_cell.length_b   1.000
_cell.length_c   1.000
_cell.angle_alpha   90.00
_cell.angle_beta   90.00
_cell.angle_gamma   90.00
#
_symmetry.space_group_name_H-M   'P 1'
#
loop_
_entity.id
_entity.type
_entity.pdbx_description
1 polymer ?
#
loop_
_entity_poly.entity_id
_entity_poly.type
_entity_poly.pdbx_seq_one_letter_code
_entity_poly.pdbx_strand_id
1 'polypeptide(L)' 'MGYEHTNSKGNKYYLHSRGKLFFFSKDPKEGIDLPKGYKVVENQTTGLPMIKKE' A
#
# COMPACT_ATOMS: atom_id res chain seq x y z
N MET A 1 -8.35 6.33 9.49
CA MET A 1 -7.00 5.73 9.60
C MET A 1 -6.78 4.79 8.43
N GLY A 2 -5.61 4.81 7.86
CA GLY A 2 -5.31 3.97 6.72
C GLY A 2 -4.26 2.93 7.04
N TYR A 3 -4.13 1.98 6.13
CA TYR A 3 -3.11 0.96 6.26
C TYR A 3 -1.74 1.56 5.99
N GLU A 4 -0.80 1.30 6.87
CA GLU A 4 0.56 1.80 6.75
C GLU A 4 1.51 0.63 6.50
N HIS A 5 2.40 0.79 5.52
CA HIS A 5 3.39 -0.22 5.20
C HIS A 5 4.77 0.41 5.21
N THR A 6 5.69 -0.21 5.94
CA THR A 6 7.09 0.20 5.92
C THR A 6 7.87 -0.81 5.10
N ASN A 7 8.51 -0.34 4.03
CA ASN A 7 9.26 -1.24 3.17
C ASN A 7 10.63 -1.55 3.76
N SER A 8 11.40 -2.40 3.07
CA SER A 8 12.71 -2.82 3.54
C SER A 8 13.73 -1.69 3.61
N LYS A 9 13.46 -0.59 2.92
CA LYS A 9 14.34 0.57 2.93
C LYS A 9 13.97 1.59 4.01
N GLY A 10 12.95 1.28 4.81
CA GLY A 10 12.52 2.16 5.89
C GLY A 10 11.56 3.26 5.46
N ASN A 11 11.08 3.24 4.24
CA ASN A 11 10.10 4.21 3.78
C ASN A 11 8.69 3.77 4.13
N LYS A 12 7.89 4.74 4.57
CA LYS A 12 6.50 4.46 4.92
C LYS A 12 5.58 4.81 3.76
N TYR A 13 4.64 3.92 3.50
CA TYR A 13 3.65 4.11 2.46
C TYR A 13 2.26 3.89 3.03
N TYR A 14 1.31 4.58 2.45
CA TYR A 14 -0.08 4.49 2.88
C TYR A 14 -0.93 4.02 1.72
N LEU A 15 -1.86 3.13 2.00
CA LEU A 15 -2.72 2.57 0.97
C LEU A 15 -3.80 3.57 0.58
N HIS A 16 -3.94 3.78 -0.71
CA HIS A 16 -4.96 4.65 -1.27
C HIS A 16 -5.78 3.88 -2.29
N SER A 17 -6.98 4.36 -2.54
CA SER A 17 -7.80 3.80 -3.60
C SER A 17 -8.28 4.91 -4.52
N ARG A 18 -8.39 4.58 -5.79
CA ARG A 18 -8.92 5.50 -6.78
C ARG A 18 -9.79 4.69 -7.75
N GLY A 19 -11.11 4.86 -7.60
CA GLY A 19 -12.02 4.03 -8.35
C GLY A 19 -11.84 2.55 -7.98
N LYS A 20 -11.46 1.75 -8.93
CA LYS A 20 -11.23 0.33 -8.70
C LYS A 20 -9.76 -0.02 -8.49
N LEU A 21 -8.90 1.00 -8.46
CA LEU A 21 -7.47 0.78 -8.33
C LEU A 21 -7.00 1.05 -6.91
N PHE A 22 -6.01 0.28 -6.48
CA PHE A 22 -5.36 0.50 -5.20
C PHE A 22 -3.89 0.77 -5.46
N PHE A 23 -3.34 1.69 -4.70
CA PHE A 23 -1.93 2.04 -4.83
C PHE A 23 -1.39 2.53 -3.49
N PHE A 24 -0.08 2.54 -3.37
CA PHE A 24 0.57 3.07 -2.17
C PHE A 24 1.22 4.41 -2.49
N SER A 25 1.16 5.31 -1.53
CA SER A 25 1.74 6.63 -1.66
C SER A 25 2.34 7.04 -0.32
N LYS A 26 3.29 7.95 -0.37
CA LYS A 26 3.90 8.49 0.84
C LYS A 26 3.01 9.52 1.53
N ASP A 27 1.93 9.91 0.88
CA ASP A 27 1.00 10.90 1.43
C ASP A 27 0.06 10.21 2.43
N PRO A 28 0.08 10.62 3.71
CA PRO A 28 -0.80 10.03 4.71
C PRO A 28 -2.26 10.42 4.59
N LYS A 29 -2.56 11.40 3.77
CA LYS A 29 -3.95 11.86 3.60
C LYS A 29 -4.75 10.83 2.80
N GLU A 30 -6.00 10.66 3.20
CA GLU A 30 -6.94 9.80 2.51
C GLU A 30 -6.52 8.34 2.43
N GLY A 31 -5.67 7.91 3.38
CA GLY A 31 -5.32 6.51 3.45
C GLY A 31 -6.53 5.65 3.78
N ILE A 32 -6.56 4.46 3.22
CA ILE A 32 -7.64 3.50 3.48
C ILE A 32 -7.07 2.24 4.09
N ASP A 33 -7.95 1.48 4.74
CA ASP A 33 -7.55 0.20 5.31
C ASP A 33 -7.35 -0.83 4.21
N LEU A 34 -6.52 -1.84 4.50
CA LEU A 34 -6.29 -2.93 3.57
C LEU A 34 -7.60 -3.68 3.33
N PRO A 35 -8.03 -3.84 2.07
CA PRO A 35 -9.26 -4.57 1.79
C PRO A 35 -9.16 -6.02 2.21
N LYS A 36 -10.30 -6.57 2.61
CA LYS A 36 -10.38 -7.96 2.97
C LYS A 36 -10.11 -8.84 1.75
N GLY A 37 -9.30 -9.87 1.93
CA GLY A 37 -8.97 -10.77 0.83
C GLY A 37 -7.80 -10.29 -0.02
N TYR A 38 -7.09 -9.27 0.43
CA TYR A 38 -5.90 -8.78 -0.26
C TYR A 38 -4.69 -8.90 0.64
N LYS A 39 -3.53 -8.99 0.02
CA LYS A 39 -2.26 -9.03 0.75
C LYS A 39 -1.32 -8.00 0.16
N VAL A 40 -0.37 -7.56 0.98
CA VAL A 40 0.63 -6.59 0.56
C VAL A 40 1.87 -7.34 0.09
N VAL A 41 2.37 -6.96 -1.10
CA VAL A 41 3.63 -7.48 -1.61
C VAL A 41 4.52 -6.31 -1.94
N GLU A 42 5.82 -6.50 -1.79
CA GLU A 42 6.80 -5.47 -2.07
C GLU A 42 7.56 -5.82 -3.33
N ASN A 43 7.70 -4.82 -4.21
CA ASN A 43 8.51 -5.00 -5.42
C ASN A 43 9.98 -4.97 -5.02
N GLN A 44 10.70 -6.07 -5.27
CA GLN A 44 12.09 -6.18 -4.88
C GLN A 44 13.01 -5.26 -5.70
N THR A 45 12.57 -4.88 -6.89
CA THR A 45 13.38 -4.03 -7.74
C THR A 45 13.31 -2.56 -7.32
N THR A 46 12.11 -2.08 -7.05
CA THR A 46 11.91 -0.66 -6.73
C THR A 46 11.66 -0.42 -5.23
N GLY A 47 11.28 -1.46 -4.50
CA GLY A 47 10.91 -1.32 -3.10
C GLY A 47 9.52 -0.77 -2.88
N LEU A 48 8.74 -0.63 -3.93
CA LEU A 48 7.37 -0.11 -3.82
C LEU A 48 6.41 -1.22 -3.42
N PRO A 49 5.55 -0.96 -2.44
CA PRO A 49 4.55 -1.95 -2.08
C PRO A 49 3.36 -1.91 -3.02
N MET A 50 2.67 -3.03 -3.09
CA MET A 50 1.42 -3.12 -3.85
C MET A 50 0.54 -4.18 -3.20
N ILE A 51 -0.73 -4.16 -3.48
CA ILE A 51 -1.61 -5.19 -2.96
C ILE A 51 -2.02 -6.13 -4.07
N LYS A 52 -2.26 -7.37 -3.67
CA LYS A 52 -2.64 -8.42 -4.60
C LYS A 52 -3.80 -9.18 -4.00
N LYS A 53 -4.71 -9.59 -4.85
CA LYS A 53 -5.82 -10.42 -4.39
C LYS A 53 -5.28 -11.81 -4.01
N GLU A 54 -5.66 -12.24 -2.84
CA GLU A 54 -5.30 -13.58 -2.38
C GLU A 54 -6.05 -14.67 -3.13
#